data_9416cb5aad88806e1bf0bd1e11d78ea6
#
_entry.id   9416cb5aad88806e1bf0bd1e11d78ea6
#
_cell.length_a   1.000
_cell.length_b   1.000
_cell.length_c   1.000
_cell.angle_alpha   90.00
_cell.angle_beta   90.00
_cell.angle_gamma   90.00
#
_symmetry.space_group_name_H-M   'P 1'
#
loop_
_entity.id
_entity.type
_entity.pdbx_description
1 polymer ?
#
loop_
_entity_poly.entity_id
_entity_poly.type
_entity_poly.pdbx_seq_one_letter_code
_entity_poly.pdbx_strand_id
1 'polypeptide(L)'
;PSAELAFLHELPVRKLWGIGPVSGDKLSRLGIDTIGDLAAMAPVEVSSVLGATVGPALHRLAQGIDERPVTERASAKQISAESTFAADIVDLPELRQAIDKAAADAHRRLLADGRGARTVVVKLKRSDMSVLTRSATLPTATTDLDELDRAAQRLALDPRSIGPIRLVGVGYSGLSSVQQYALLGDPVDDAIAQSAV
;
A
#
# COMPACT_ATOMS: atom_id res chain seq x y z
N PRO A 1 -23.63 -2.43 27.45
CA PRO A 1 -23.61 -3.39 26.33
C PRO A 1 -24.87 -3.35 25.46
N SER A 2 -26.10 -3.45 26.03
CA SER A 2 -27.32 -3.50 25.22
C SER A 2 -27.66 -2.17 24.51
N ALA A 3 -27.40 -1.03 25.13
CA ALA A 3 -27.61 0.29 24.53
C ALA A 3 -26.59 0.58 23.41
N GLU A 4 -25.36 0.13 23.55
CA GLU A 4 -24.31 0.27 22.53
C GLU A 4 -24.64 -0.55 21.28
N LEU A 5 -25.12 -1.78 21.47
CA LEU A 5 -25.51 -2.64 20.35
C LEU A 5 -26.75 -2.09 19.63
N ALA A 6 -27.75 -1.58 20.36
CA ALA A 6 -28.93 -0.94 19.77
C ALA A 6 -28.50 0.27 18.91
N PHE A 7 -27.64 1.13 19.43
CA PHE A 7 -27.08 2.27 18.69
C PHE A 7 -26.32 1.82 17.45
N LEU A 8 -25.45 0.78 17.58
CA LEU A 8 -24.67 0.23 16.47
C LEU A 8 -25.60 -0.25 15.34
N HIS A 9 -26.67 -0.96 15.69
CA HIS A 9 -27.59 -1.57 14.73
C HIS A 9 -28.41 -0.55 13.93
N GLU A 10 -28.65 0.64 14.46
CA GLU A 10 -29.34 1.73 13.75
C GLU A 10 -28.45 2.41 12.69
N LEU A 11 -27.14 2.24 12.77
CA LEU A 11 -26.23 2.89 11.84
C LEU A 11 -26.30 2.27 10.43
N PRO A 12 -26.11 3.08 9.36
CA PRO A 12 -25.98 2.58 8.00
C PRO A 12 -24.86 1.54 7.90
N VAL A 13 -25.09 0.45 7.19
CA VAL A 13 -24.14 -0.67 7.04
C VAL A 13 -22.75 -0.24 6.54
N ARG A 14 -22.69 0.85 5.76
CA ARG A 14 -21.42 1.44 5.27
C ARG A 14 -20.59 2.11 6.37
N LYS A 15 -21.12 2.32 7.57
CA LYS A 15 -20.38 2.82 8.73
C LYS A 15 -19.58 1.72 9.41
N LEU A 16 -19.90 0.44 9.13
CA LEU A 16 -19.13 -0.68 9.65
C LEU A 16 -17.74 -0.69 8.98
N TRP A 17 -16.69 -0.69 9.80
CA TRP A 17 -15.33 -0.73 9.29
C TRP A 17 -15.07 -1.98 8.45
N GLY A 18 -14.60 -1.79 7.21
CA GLY A 18 -14.41 -2.86 6.23
C GLY A 18 -15.51 -2.95 5.16
N ILE A 19 -16.61 -2.24 5.31
CA ILE A 19 -17.66 -2.11 4.27
C ILE A 19 -17.34 -0.90 3.39
N GLY A 20 -16.74 -1.15 2.24
CA GLY A 20 -16.50 -0.14 1.20
C GLY A 20 -17.69 0.03 0.24
N PRO A 21 -17.58 0.94 -0.76
CA PRO A 21 -18.66 1.19 -1.72
C PRO A 21 -19.18 -0.08 -2.39
N VAL A 22 -18.31 -0.94 -2.89
CA VAL A 22 -18.71 -2.18 -3.60
C VAL A 22 -19.49 -3.13 -2.71
N SER A 23 -19.01 -3.38 -1.49
CA SER A 23 -19.70 -4.24 -0.52
C SER A 23 -21.01 -3.63 -0.06
N GLY A 24 -21.02 -2.30 0.18
CA GLY A 24 -22.22 -1.58 0.55
C GLY A 24 -23.28 -1.64 -0.55
N ASP A 25 -22.92 -1.47 -1.83
CA ASP A 25 -23.85 -1.59 -2.96
C ASP A 25 -24.43 -2.99 -3.09
N LYS A 26 -23.63 -4.04 -2.86
CA LYS A 26 -24.11 -5.43 -2.86
C LYS A 26 -25.15 -5.66 -1.75
N LEU A 27 -24.89 -5.16 -0.55
CA LEU A 27 -25.78 -5.30 0.59
C LEU A 27 -27.09 -4.53 0.37
N SER A 28 -27.03 -3.26 -0.06
CA SER A 28 -28.21 -2.45 -0.34
C SER A 28 -29.13 -3.05 -1.40
N ARG A 29 -28.57 -3.70 -2.46
CA ARG A 29 -29.39 -4.42 -3.45
C ARG A 29 -30.16 -5.60 -2.88
N LEU A 30 -29.76 -6.10 -1.72
CA LEU A 30 -30.43 -7.16 -0.97
C LEU A 30 -31.34 -6.62 0.15
N GLY A 31 -31.48 -5.29 0.24
CA GLY A 31 -32.25 -4.64 1.30
C GLY A 31 -31.55 -4.61 2.66
N ILE A 32 -30.23 -4.80 2.69
CA ILE A 32 -29.40 -4.74 3.90
C ILE A 32 -28.79 -3.33 3.98
N ASP A 33 -29.47 -2.43 4.66
CA ASP A 33 -29.07 -1.01 4.71
C ASP A 33 -28.46 -0.61 6.05
N THR A 34 -28.76 -1.33 7.13
CA THR A 34 -28.22 -1.07 8.47
C THR A 34 -27.26 -2.15 8.93
N ILE A 35 -26.47 -1.82 9.97
CA ILE A 35 -25.59 -2.80 10.63
C ILE A 35 -26.42 -3.90 11.28
N GLY A 36 -27.61 -3.56 11.80
CA GLY A 36 -28.55 -4.52 12.37
C GLY A 36 -29.06 -5.52 11.35
N ASP A 37 -29.38 -5.08 10.12
CA ASP A 37 -29.79 -5.98 9.04
C ASP A 37 -28.67 -6.98 8.72
N LEU A 38 -27.42 -6.51 8.63
CA LEU A 38 -26.28 -7.39 8.43
C LEU A 38 -26.07 -8.38 9.58
N ALA A 39 -26.25 -7.92 10.83
CA ALA A 39 -26.13 -8.77 12.01
C ALA A 39 -27.20 -9.88 12.07
N ALA A 40 -28.39 -9.63 11.50
CA ALA A 40 -29.51 -10.56 11.45
C ALA A 40 -29.41 -11.61 10.33
N MET A 41 -28.54 -11.42 9.35
CA MET A 41 -28.33 -12.37 8.24
C MET A 41 -27.83 -13.73 8.74
N ALA A 42 -28.15 -14.81 8.02
CA ALA A 42 -27.53 -16.09 8.29
C ALA A 42 -26.02 -16.06 7.88
N PRO A 43 -25.13 -16.72 8.66
CA PRO A 43 -23.68 -16.69 8.38
C PRO A 43 -23.31 -17.17 6.96
N VAL A 44 -24.05 -18.13 6.42
CA VAL A 44 -23.84 -18.68 5.08
C VAL A 44 -24.16 -17.63 4.00
N GLU A 45 -25.20 -16.83 4.19
CA GLU A 45 -25.60 -15.76 3.28
C GLU A 45 -24.58 -14.63 3.30
N VAL A 46 -24.11 -14.22 4.49
CA VAL A 46 -23.05 -13.22 4.64
C VAL A 46 -21.77 -13.66 3.88
N SER A 47 -21.39 -14.92 4.03
CA SER A 47 -20.22 -15.48 3.34
C SER A 47 -20.40 -15.51 1.82
N SER A 48 -21.61 -15.77 1.33
CA SER A 48 -21.94 -15.74 -0.09
C SER A 48 -21.85 -14.34 -0.70
N VAL A 49 -22.32 -13.32 0.02
CA VAL A 49 -22.39 -11.91 -0.44
C VAL A 49 -21.03 -11.21 -0.32
N LEU A 50 -20.37 -11.36 0.82
CA LEU A 50 -19.15 -10.64 1.18
C LEU A 50 -17.85 -11.46 1.03
N GLY A 51 -17.98 -12.74 0.72
CA GLY A 51 -16.87 -13.69 0.58
C GLY A 51 -16.55 -14.45 1.87
N ALA A 52 -16.06 -15.67 1.71
CA ALA A 52 -15.83 -16.61 2.81
C ALA A 52 -14.74 -16.13 3.81
N THR A 53 -13.82 -15.30 3.38
CA THR A 53 -12.72 -14.79 4.24
C THR A 53 -13.13 -13.56 5.05
N VAL A 54 -13.80 -12.61 4.41
CA VAL A 54 -14.11 -11.29 5.02
C VAL A 54 -15.50 -11.27 5.64
N GLY A 55 -16.46 -11.99 5.04
CA GLY A 55 -17.85 -12.01 5.49
C GLY A 55 -18.02 -12.39 6.96
N PRO A 56 -17.47 -13.52 7.44
CA PRO A 56 -17.59 -13.91 8.84
C PRO A 56 -17.05 -12.87 9.84
N ALA A 57 -15.93 -12.23 9.50
CA ALA A 57 -15.35 -11.18 10.36
C ALA A 57 -16.25 -9.94 10.43
N LEU A 58 -16.80 -9.49 9.30
CA LEU A 58 -17.74 -8.35 9.25
C LEU A 58 -19.05 -8.68 9.95
N HIS A 59 -19.55 -9.90 9.85
CA HIS A 59 -20.75 -10.36 10.55
C HIS A 59 -20.56 -10.29 12.07
N ARG A 60 -19.43 -10.76 12.60
CA ARG A 60 -19.10 -10.65 14.03
C ARG A 60 -19.04 -9.18 14.49
N LEU A 61 -18.39 -8.31 13.70
CA LEU A 61 -18.36 -6.88 13.99
C LEU A 61 -19.77 -6.27 14.00
N ALA A 62 -20.65 -6.67 13.08
CA ALA A 62 -22.03 -6.22 13.06
C ALA A 62 -22.82 -6.68 14.31
N GLN A 63 -22.49 -7.83 14.86
CA GLN A 63 -23.05 -8.34 16.12
C GLN A 63 -22.41 -7.69 17.37
N GLY A 64 -21.52 -6.71 17.20
CA GLY A 64 -20.80 -6.07 18.30
C GLY A 64 -19.68 -6.91 18.90
N ILE A 65 -19.23 -7.96 18.21
CA ILE A 65 -18.17 -8.86 18.66
C ILE A 65 -16.87 -8.46 17.97
N ASP A 66 -15.97 -7.81 18.69
CA ASP A 66 -14.61 -7.50 18.25
C ASP A 66 -13.60 -7.99 19.28
N GLU A 67 -12.98 -9.12 18.99
CA GLU A 67 -11.97 -9.75 19.86
C GLU A 67 -10.55 -9.33 19.49
N ARG A 68 -10.39 -8.39 18.55
CA ARG A 68 -9.06 -7.91 18.15
C ARG A 68 -8.42 -7.16 19.31
N PRO A 69 -7.20 -7.55 19.74
CA PRO A 69 -6.52 -6.81 20.80
C PRO A 69 -6.19 -5.39 20.32
N VAL A 70 -6.31 -4.43 21.23
CA VAL A 70 -5.73 -3.09 21.02
C VAL A 70 -4.22 -3.22 21.18
N THR A 71 -3.51 -3.20 20.05
CA THR A 71 -2.06 -3.30 20.02
C THR A 71 -1.46 -2.02 19.45
N GLU A 72 -0.22 -1.75 19.83
CA GLU A 72 0.54 -0.68 19.17
C GLU A 72 0.63 -0.95 17.67
N ARG A 73 0.59 0.14 16.90
CA ARG A 73 0.70 0.04 15.44
C ARG A 73 2.06 -0.55 15.08
N ALA A 74 2.05 -1.68 14.37
CA ALA A 74 3.28 -2.28 13.85
C ALA A 74 4.04 -1.27 12.98
N SER A 75 5.37 -1.35 12.99
CA SER A 75 6.22 -0.51 12.15
C SER A 75 5.79 -0.57 10.68
N ALA A 76 5.85 0.55 10.00
CA ALA A 76 5.50 0.62 8.58
C ALA A 76 6.32 -0.40 7.78
N LYS A 77 5.67 -1.16 6.92
CA LYS A 77 6.32 -2.11 5.99
C LYS A 77 6.77 -1.43 4.71
N GLN A 78 6.14 -0.31 4.38
CA GLN A 78 6.41 0.50 3.19
C GLN A 78 6.17 1.98 3.52
N ILE A 79 6.98 2.83 2.93
CA ILE A 79 6.86 4.29 2.98
C ILE A 79 6.69 4.76 1.54
N SER A 80 5.65 5.54 1.24
CA SER A 80 5.35 5.95 -0.12
C SER A 80 4.78 7.36 -0.20
N ALA A 81 4.86 7.95 -1.39
CA ALA A 81 4.16 9.16 -1.76
C ALA A 81 3.50 8.97 -3.13
N GLU A 82 2.29 9.50 -3.30
CA GLU A 82 1.53 9.43 -4.55
C GLU A 82 0.97 10.81 -4.87
N SER A 83 0.92 11.14 -6.16
CA SER A 83 0.29 12.35 -6.68
C SER A 83 -0.68 12.01 -7.81
N THR A 84 -1.88 12.57 -7.75
CA THR A 84 -2.86 12.52 -8.83
C THR A 84 -2.82 13.84 -9.58
N PHE A 85 -2.84 13.78 -10.90
CA PHE A 85 -2.71 14.95 -11.77
C PHE A 85 -4.06 15.37 -12.31
N ALA A 86 -4.26 16.70 -12.49
CA ALA A 86 -5.48 17.25 -13.07
C ALA A 86 -5.57 16.96 -14.58
N ALA A 87 -4.43 16.97 -15.28
CA ALA A 87 -4.27 16.51 -16.66
C ALA A 87 -3.46 15.23 -16.68
N ASP A 88 -3.81 14.30 -17.56
CA ASP A 88 -3.10 13.05 -17.70
C ASP A 88 -1.72 13.28 -18.35
N ILE A 89 -0.69 12.65 -17.80
CA ILE A 89 0.68 12.66 -18.32
C ILE A 89 0.73 11.77 -19.56
N VAL A 90 1.21 12.30 -20.68
CA VAL A 90 1.21 11.62 -21.99
C VAL A 90 2.60 11.38 -22.56
N ASP A 91 3.65 11.93 -21.95
CA ASP A 91 5.02 11.74 -22.41
C ASP A 91 5.97 11.31 -21.30
N LEU A 92 7.09 10.72 -21.71
CA LEU A 92 8.07 10.17 -20.76
C LEU A 92 8.84 11.24 -19.98
N PRO A 93 9.23 12.40 -20.55
CA PRO A 93 9.89 13.46 -19.77
C PRO A 93 9.04 13.97 -18.61
N GLU A 94 7.74 14.23 -18.84
CA GLU A 94 6.83 14.65 -17.78
C GLU A 94 6.62 13.55 -16.74
N LEU A 95 6.50 12.28 -17.17
CA LEU A 95 6.43 11.15 -16.24
C LEU A 95 7.66 11.06 -15.35
N ARG A 96 8.86 11.25 -15.89
CA ARG A 96 10.11 11.24 -15.12
C ARG A 96 10.15 12.33 -14.06
N GLN A 97 9.73 13.55 -14.39
CA GLN A 97 9.61 14.64 -13.41
C GLN A 97 8.60 14.30 -12.30
N ALA A 98 7.50 13.66 -12.65
CA ALA A 98 6.50 13.21 -11.67
C ALA A 98 7.06 12.10 -10.75
N ILE A 99 7.89 11.19 -11.28
CA ILE A 99 8.59 10.17 -10.49
C ILE A 99 9.62 10.81 -9.56
N ASP A 100 10.46 11.76 -10.03
CA ASP A 100 11.44 12.50 -9.21
C ASP A 100 10.75 13.15 -8.01
N LYS A 101 9.65 13.85 -8.26
CA LYS A 101 8.88 14.51 -7.20
C LYS A 101 8.32 13.50 -6.18
N ALA A 102 7.71 12.41 -6.66
CA ALA A 102 7.16 11.38 -5.78
C ALA A 102 8.27 10.66 -4.99
N ALA A 103 9.44 10.42 -5.61
CA ALA A 103 10.61 9.85 -4.97
C ALA A 103 11.15 10.76 -3.85
N ALA A 104 11.28 12.06 -4.12
CA ALA A 104 11.71 13.04 -3.11
C ALA A 104 10.72 13.14 -1.94
N ASP A 105 9.41 13.12 -2.22
CA ASP A 105 8.37 13.16 -1.19
C ASP A 105 8.37 11.89 -0.31
N ALA A 106 8.54 10.73 -0.92
CA ALA A 106 8.68 9.46 -0.20
C ALA A 106 9.98 9.41 0.60
N HIS A 107 11.08 9.95 0.04
CA HIS A 107 12.38 10.01 0.71
C HIS A 107 12.36 10.86 1.98
N ARG A 108 11.69 12.02 1.97
CA ARG A 108 11.53 12.80 3.20
C ARG A 108 10.85 12.00 4.33
N ARG A 109 9.87 11.18 3.98
CA ARG A 109 9.20 10.28 4.93
C ARG A 109 10.11 9.13 5.38
N LEU A 110 10.96 8.62 4.47
CA LEU A 110 11.95 7.59 4.79
C LEU A 110 12.98 8.09 5.81
N LEU A 111 13.50 9.31 5.61
CA LEU A 111 14.43 9.94 6.56
C LEU A 111 13.79 10.15 7.93
N ALA A 112 12.51 10.55 7.97
CA ALA A 112 11.77 10.71 9.23
C ALA A 112 11.51 9.38 9.95
N ASP A 113 11.43 8.26 9.23
CA ASP A 113 11.31 6.91 9.79
C ASP A 113 12.65 6.39 10.36
N GLY A 114 13.78 6.85 9.82
CA GLY A 114 15.14 6.51 10.30
C GLY A 114 15.68 5.18 9.79
N ARG A 115 14.99 4.48 8.90
CA ARG A 115 15.44 3.23 8.27
C ARG A 115 15.88 3.47 6.83
N GLY A 116 16.75 2.61 6.32
CA GLY A 116 17.04 2.51 4.90
C GLY A 116 16.08 1.59 4.17
N ALA A 117 15.91 1.79 2.86
CA ALA A 117 15.06 0.99 2.01
C ALA A 117 15.88 0.17 1.01
N ARG A 118 15.49 -1.07 0.80
CA ARG A 118 16.13 -1.97 -0.17
C ARG A 118 15.32 -2.13 -1.46
N THR A 119 14.01 -1.90 -1.42
CA THR A 119 13.15 -2.09 -2.60
C THR A 119 12.44 -0.79 -2.94
N VAL A 120 12.57 -0.38 -4.19
CA VAL A 120 11.87 0.76 -4.78
C VAL A 120 10.71 0.24 -5.62
N VAL A 121 9.54 0.84 -5.44
CA VAL A 121 8.31 0.49 -6.16
C VAL A 121 7.79 1.75 -6.87
N VAL A 122 7.49 1.63 -8.15
CA VAL A 122 6.80 2.67 -8.92
C VAL A 122 5.40 2.15 -9.26
N LYS A 123 4.40 2.94 -8.92
CA LYS A 123 2.99 2.70 -9.22
C LYS A 123 2.51 3.76 -10.22
N LEU A 124 1.99 3.30 -11.33
CA LEU A 124 1.40 4.13 -12.37
C LEU A 124 -0.07 3.76 -12.50
N LYS A 125 -0.97 4.71 -12.26
CA LYS A 125 -2.40 4.53 -12.52
C LYS A 125 -2.75 5.26 -13.80
N ARG A 126 -3.32 4.55 -14.76
CA ARG A 126 -3.71 5.08 -16.06
C ARG A 126 -5.04 5.85 -15.98
N SER A 127 -5.36 6.59 -17.03
CA SER A 127 -6.65 7.29 -17.19
C SER A 127 -7.86 6.34 -17.16
N ASP A 128 -7.70 5.10 -17.65
CA ASP A 128 -8.71 4.03 -17.59
C ASP A 128 -8.86 3.39 -16.19
N MET A 129 -8.20 3.94 -15.17
CA MET A 129 -8.17 3.49 -13.79
C MET A 129 -7.37 2.20 -13.53
N SER A 130 -6.84 1.53 -14.55
CA SER A 130 -5.95 0.38 -14.38
C SER A 130 -4.63 0.80 -13.75
N VAL A 131 -4.00 -0.13 -13.03
CA VAL A 131 -2.77 0.13 -12.26
C VAL A 131 -1.66 -0.78 -12.75
N LEU A 132 -0.51 -0.17 -13.02
CA LEU A 132 0.75 -0.86 -13.26
C LEU A 132 1.68 -0.62 -12.07
N THR A 133 2.27 -1.68 -11.56
CA THR A 133 3.24 -1.61 -10.47
C THR A 133 4.51 -2.32 -10.90
N ARG A 134 5.66 -1.67 -10.71
CA ARG A 134 6.98 -2.24 -10.95
C ARG A 134 7.87 -2.02 -9.74
N SER A 135 8.80 -2.93 -9.52
CA SER A 135 9.74 -2.83 -8.40
C SER A 135 11.15 -3.21 -8.81
N ALA A 136 12.12 -2.61 -8.13
CA ALA A 136 13.53 -2.96 -8.21
C ALA A 136 14.08 -3.12 -6.80
N THR A 137 14.85 -4.18 -6.58
CA THR A 137 15.51 -4.45 -5.29
C THR A 137 16.99 -4.15 -5.43
N LEU A 138 17.50 -3.31 -4.51
CA LEU A 138 18.91 -2.94 -4.41
C LEU A 138 19.70 -4.02 -3.67
N PRO A 139 21.01 -4.08 -3.86
CA PRO A 139 21.88 -5.02 -3.12
C PRO A 139 21.78 -4.82 -1.60
N THR A 140 21.81 -3.57 -1.16
CA THR A 140 21.76 -3.15 0.24
C THR A 140 20.65 -2.13 0.50
N ALA A 141 20.23 -2.00 1.75
CA ALA A 141 19.30 -0.94 2.14
C ALA A 141 20.05 0.40 2.20
N THR A 142 19.44 1.44 1.64
CA THR A 142 20.05 2.78 1.53
C THR A 142 19.07 3.88 1.92
N THR A 143 19.61 5.03 2.33
CA THR A 143 18.89 6.29 2.48
C THR A 143 19.35 7.32 1.43
N ASP A 144 20.21 6.92 0.49
CA ASP A 144 20.71 7.80 -0.56
C ASP A 144 19.60 8.07 -1.59
N LEU A 145 19.23 9.35 -1.75
CA LEU A 145 18.17 9.76 -2.67
C LEU A 145 18.54 9.46 -4.13
N ASP A 146 19.79 9.71 -4.53
CA ASP A 146 20.23 9.53 -5.92
C ASP A 146 20.19 8.05 -6.32
N GLU A 147 20.51 7.15 -5.41
CA GLU A 147 20.44 5.71 -5.64
C GLU A 147 18.98 5.24 -5.76
N LEU A 148 18.12 5.69 -4.84
CA LEU A 148 16.70 5.36 -4.83
C LEU A 148 15.96 5.93 -6.04
N ASP A 149 16.27 7.18 -6.40
CA ASP A 149 15.67 7.85 -7.56
C ASP A 149 16.12 7.19 -8.87
N ARG A 150 17.42 6.92 -9.04
CA ARG A 150 17.91 6.16 -10.21
C ARG A 150 17.22 4.79 -10.35
N ALA A 151 16.92 4.13 -9.23
CA ALA A 151 16.16 2.88 -9.26
C ALA A 151 14.71 3.11 -9.71
N ALA A 152 14.05 4.17 -9.21
CA ALA A 152 12.69 4.53 -9.62
C ALA A 152 12.63 4.92 -11.11
N GLN A 153 13.58 5.70 -11.59
CA GLN A 153 13.66 6.13 -13.00
C GLN A 153 13.83 4.96 -13.99
N ARG A 154 14.56 3.91 -13.60
CA ARG A 154 14.66 2.68 -14.42
C ARG A 154 13.34 1.93 -14.56
N LEU A 155 12.37 2.16 -13.67
CA LEU A 155 11.05 1.53 -13.68
C LEU A 155 10.02 2.33 -14.49
N ALA A 156 10.36 3.54 -14.96
CA ALA A 156 9.50 4.36 -15.79
C ALA A 156 9.14 3.63 -17.10
N LEU A 157 7.87 3.74 -17.50
CA LEU A 157 7.35 3.21 -18.76
C LEU A 157 6.82 4.37 -19.59
N ASP A 158 7.12 4.37 -20.88
CA ASP A 158 6.64 5.43 -21.78
C ASP A 158 5.11 5.45 -21.85
N PRO A 159 4.45 6.55 -21.45
CA PRO A 159 2.99 6.70 -21.54
C PRO A 159 2.44 6.49 -22.96
N ARG A 160 3.24 6.77 -24.00
CA ARG A 160 2.86 6.52 -25.40
C ARG A 160 2.63 5.03 -25.70
N SER A 161 3.32 4.16 -24.95
CA SER A 161 3.20 2.71 -25.10
C SER A 161 2.16 2.07 -24.17
N ILE A 162 1.96 2.65 -22.98
CA ILE A 162 1.11 2.04 -21.95
C ILE A 162 -0.21 2.77 -21.72
N GLY A 163 -0.39 3.95 -22.31
CA GLY A 163 -1.54 4.84 -22.14
C GLY A 163 -1.28 5.98 -21.16
N PRO A 164 -2.12 7.04 -21.19
CA PRO A 164 -1.97 8.23 -20.35
C PRO A 164 -2.01 7.91 -18.85
N ILE A 165 -1.18 8.60 -18.05
CA ILE A 165 -1.01 8.36 -16.61
C ILE A 165 -1.69 9.46 -15.80
N ARG A 166 -2.60 9.08 -14.92
CA ARG A 166 -3.35 9.97 -14.02
C ARG A 166 -2.74 10.08 -12.63
N LEU A 167 -2.04 9.04 -12.14
CA LEU A 167 -1.42 9.02 -10.82
C LEU A 167 -0.04 8.38 -10.93
N VAL A 168 0.92 8.99 -10.26
CA VAL A 168 2.27 8.45 -10.06
C VAL A 168 2.53 8.30 -8.58
N GLY A 169 3.03 7.14 -8.19
CA GLY A 169 3.47 6.85 -6.83
C GLY A 169 4.85 6.22 -6.78
N VAL A 170 5.65 6.60 -5.80
CA VAL A 170 6.91 5.94 -5.46
C VAL A 170 6.84 5.45 -4.02
N GLY A 171 7.24 4.21 -3.81
CA GLY A 171 7.27 3.55 -2.51
C GLY A 171 8.60 2.88 -2.24
N TYR A 172 8.99 2.89 -0.97
CA TYR A 172 10.21 2.29 -0.44
C TYR A 172 9.82 1.20 0.54
N SER A 173 10.30 -0.03 0.33
CA SER A 173 10.05 -1.19 1.19
C SER A 173 11.33 -1.99 1.43
N GLY A 174 11.23 -3.12 2.14
CA GLY A 174 12.42 -3.81 2.62
C GLY A 174 13.20 -2.92 3.61
N LEU A 175 12.45 -2.27 4.51
CA LEU A 175 12.98 -1.29 5.46
C LEU A 175 13.81 -1.99 6.53
N SER A 176 15.06 -1.52 6.73
CA SER A 176 15.96 -2.03 7.76
C SER A 176 16.86 -0.93 8.31
N SER A 177 17.44 -1.14 9.50
CA SER A 177 18.44 -0.21 10.03
C SER A 177 19.70 -0.25 9.16
N VAL A 178 20.13 0.90 8.65
CA VAL A 178 21.30 1.02 7.76
C VAL A 178 22.61 0.63 8.46
N GLN A 179 22.68 0.77 9.78
CA GLN A 179 23.87 0.45 10.58
C GLN A 179 24.28 -1.02 10.57
N GLN A 180 23.34 -1.94 10.29
CA GLN A 180 23.62 -3.38 10.36
C GLN A 180 24.46 -3.90 9.20
N TYR A 181 24.50 -3.18 8.06
CA TYR A 181 25.26 -3.56 6.87
C TYR A 181 26.66 -2.95 6.79
N ALA A 182 26.87 -1.81 7.45
CA ALA A 182 28.19 -1.16 7.48
C ALA A 182 29.20 -1.87 8.41
N LEU A 183 28.73 -2.75 9.32
CA LEU A 183 29.59 -3.51 10.26
C LEU A 183 29.97 -4.91 9.73
N LEU A 184 29.28 -5.39 8.71
CA LEU A 184 29.63 -6.63 8.01
C LEU A 184 30.20 -6.18 6.65
N GLY A 185 31.50 -5.84 6.64
CA GLY A 185 32.22 -5.55 5.41
C GLY A 185 31.97 -6.67 4.39
N ASP A 186 31.73 -6.31 3.13
CA ASP A 186 31.57 -7.28 2.04
C ASP A 186 32.77 -8.24 2.04
N PRO A 187 32.57 -9.56 2.05
CA PRO A 187 33.67 -10.53 2.03
C PRO A 187 34.37 -10.65 0.65
N VAL A 188 34.19 -9.67 -0.23
CA VAL A 188 34.71 -9.75 -1.62
C VAL A 188 36.05 -9.07 -1.83
N ASP A 189 36.55 -8.25 -0.89
CA ASP A 189 37.83 -7.54 -1.09
C ASP A 189 39.09 -8.28 -0.61
N ASP A 190 38.95 -9.41 0.10
CA ASP A 190 40.16 -10.16 0.56
C ASP A 190 40.65 -11.25 -0.41
N ALA A 191 39.95 -11.47 -1.54
CA ALA A 191 40.35 -12.51 -2.51
C ALA A 191 41.29 -12.03 -3.62
N ILE A 192 41.58 -10.72 -3.73
CA ILE A 192 42.45 -10.16 -4.81
C ILE A 192 43.88 -9.87 -4.32
N ALA A 193 44.12 -9.89 -3.01
CA ALA A 193 45.44 -9.53 -2.46
C ALA A 193 46.43 -10.71 -2.32
N GLN A 194 46.10 -11.95 -2.71
CA GLN A 194 46.99 -13.12 -2.54
C GLN A 194 47.43 -13.79 -3.86
N SER A 195 47.38 -13.10 -4.99
CA SER A 195 47.91 -13.64 -6.26
C SER A 195 48.96 -12.73 -6.91
N ALA A 196 49.86 -12.16 -6.11
CA ALA A 196 51.04 -11.47 -6.62
C ALA A 196 52.21 -11.68 -5.65
N VAL A 197 52.79 -12.89 -5.64
CA VAL A 197 54.22 -13.19 -5.38
C VAL A 197 54.60 -14.45 -6.18
#